data_92fbbd146277632a83bcd1e387edf8e1
#
_entry.id   92fbbd146277632a83bcd1e387edf8e1
#
_cell.length_a   1.000
_cell.length_b   1.000
_cell.length_c   1.000
_cell.angle_alpha   90.00
_cell.angle_beta   90.00
_cell.angle_gamma   90.00
#
_symmetry.space_group_name_H-M   'P 1'
#
loop_
_entity.id
_entity.type
_entity.pdbx_description
1 polymer ?
#
loop_
_entity_poly.entity_id
_entity_poly.type
_entity_poly.pdbx_seq_one_letter_code
_entity_poly.pdbx_strand_id
1 'polypeptide(L)'
;LSQGQYPVQQATYNDANGEYSLMLLDTPPGTPSMYRSTDVQMARLTDEEVAQGKKTYVEINGDRAVMHLTSDFKIEYVHNVTETRTDPQTGQRETVIVRQQSGFWAPFAGALAGQALGSLLFAPRYYVPPVYQPGVVITGYGGYGSTYREAVNRYQTRYNQPPPAVRNRQTFRTTGRLRSPSDSRSTTIRRTPSNTNRSTGSGYGSSRLRTSGKSNPSRTNSPSRFGSGSRSRPSRSTGGFGSSGVRRRR
;
A
#
# COMPACT_ATOMS: atom_id res chain seq x y z
N LEU A 1 -0.56 -3.09 14.00
CA LEU A 1 0.61 -3.79 14.56
C LEU A 1 0.71 -3.49 16.04
N SER A 2 1.06 -4.49 16.83
CA SER A 2 1.39 -4.29 18.25
C SER A 2 2.71 -3.54 18.39
N GLN A 3 2.90 -2.92 19.54
CA GLN A 3 4.16 -2.30 19.91
C GLN A 3 5.28 -3.36 19.92
N GLY A 4 6.43 -3.05 19.33
CA GLY A 4 7.55 -3.98 19.25
C GLY A 4 8.57 -3.61 18.19
N GLN A 5 9.58 -4.46 18.06
CA GLN A 5 10.61 -4.37 17.04
C GLN A 5 10.40 -5.51 16.03
N TYR A 6 10.38 -5.15 14.75
CA TYR A 6 10.16 -6.07 13.66
C TYR A 6 11.29 -5.94 12.63
N PRO A 7 11.99 -7.04 12.30
CA PRO A 7 12.97 -7.02 11.23
C PRO A 7 12.31 -6.60 9.90
N VAL A 8 12.99 -5.75 9.15
CA VAL A 8 12.52 -5.26 7.85
C VAL A 8 13.28 -5.97 6.74
N GLN A 9 12.56 -6.71 5.93
CA GLN A 9 13.12 -7.37 4.75
C GLN A 9 13.29 -6.39 3.59
N GLN A 10 12.27 -5.59 3.35
CA GLN A 10 12.22 -4.62 2.24
C GLN A 10 11.47 -3.37 2.66
N ALA A 11 11.94 -2.24 2.21
CA ALA A 11 11.26 -0.96 2.37
C ALA A 11 11.09 -0.29 1.00
N THR A 12 9.92 0.30 0.79
CA THR A 12 9.59 1.08 -0.41
C THR A 12 9.13 2.46 0.01
N TYR A 13 9.61 3.48 -0.67
CA TYR A 13 9.17 4.87 -0.53
C TYR A 13 8.48 5.33 -1.80
N ASN A 14 7.27 5.88 -1.67
CA ASN A 14 6.48 6.39 -2.79
C ASN A 14 6.37 7.92 -2.70
N ASP A 15 6.89 8.63 -3.67
CA ASP A 15 6.90 10.09 -3.67
C ASP A 15 5.59 10.74 -4.15
N ALA A 16 4.58 9.95 -4.53
CA ALA A 16 3.24 10.47 -4.79
C ALA A 16 2.60 11.06 -3.53
N ASN A 17 2.85 10.42 -2.39
CA ASN A 17 2.26 10.78 -1.10
C ASN A 17 3.25 10.78 0.08
N GLY A 18 4.50 10.36 -0.14
CA GLY A 18 5.51 10.20 0.90
C GLY A 18 5.30 8.98 1.80
N GLU A 19 4.58 7.98 1.32
CA GLU A 19 4.32 6.76 2.07
C GLU A 19 5.50 5.80 2.01
N TYR A 20 5.84 5.26 3.17
CA TYR A 20 6.72 4.11 3.31
C TYR A 20 5.89 2.84 3.43
N SER A 21 6.27 1.80 2.69
CA SER A 21 5.74 0.45 2.81
C SER A 21 6.87 -0.47 3.24
N LEU A 22 6.72 -1.09 4.41
CA LEU A 22 7.73 -1.95 5.02
C LEU A 22 7.25 -3.38 5.01
N MET A 23 8.04 -4.29 4.45
CA MET A 23 7.82 -5.73 4.56
C MET A 23 8.53 -6.23 5.81
N LEU A 24 7.73 -6.71 6.76
CA LEU A 24 8.19 -7.12 8.08
C LEU A 24 8.34 -8.64 8.13
N LEU A 25 9.35 -9.07 8.86
CA LEU A 25 9.56 -10.47 9.23
C LEU A 25 9.11 -10.69 10.68
N ASP A 26 8.91 -11.96 11.02
CA ASP A 26 8.61 -12.39 12.38
C ASP A 26 7.37 -11.71 13.01
N THR A 27 6.39 -11.36 12.18
CA THR A 27 5.12 -10.83 12.68
C THR A 27 4.30 -11.96 13.32
N PRO A 28 3.57 -11.67 14.41
CA PRO A 28 2.70 -12.65 15.04
C PRO A 28 1.66 -13.20 14.06
N PRO A 29 1.22 -14.47 14.21
CA PRO A 29 0.18 -15.04 13.38
C PRO A 29 -1.09 -14.17 13.35
N GLY A 30 -1.65 -13.97 12.16
CA GLY A 30 -2.82 -13.10 11.95
C GLY A 30 -2.51 -11.60 11.90
N THR A 31 -1.26 -11.20 12.07
CA THR A 31 -0.82 -9.81 11.93
C THR A 31 -0.32 -9.56 10.50
N PRO A 32 -0.69 -8.43 9.88
CA PRO A 32 -0.16 -8.09 8.55
C PRO A 32 1.36 -7.99 8.56
N SER A 33 2.01 -8.61 7.59
CA SER A 33 3.46 -8.51 7.36
C SER A 33 3.86 -7.20 6.63
N MET A 34 2.89 -6.41 6.22
CA MET A 34 3.10 -5.13 5.55
C MET A 34 2.67 -3.97 6.46
N TYR A 35 3.59 -3.08 6.76
CA TYR A 35 3.32 -1.84 7.48
C TYR A 35 3.44 -0.65 6.55
N ARG A 36 2.47 0.26 6.60
CA ARG A 36 2.47 1.48 5.79
C ARG A 36 2.27 2.71 6.66
N SER A 37 3.09 3.72 6.43
CA SER A 37 2.98 5.00 7.11
C SER A 37 3.66 6.10 6.31
N THR A 38 3.13 7.31 6.42
CA THR A 38 3.79 8.53 5.93
C THR A 38 4.62 9.21 7.01
N ASP A 39 4.56 8.71 8.24
CA ASP A 39 5.26 9.25 9.40
C ASP A 39 6.26 8.20 9.91
N VAL A 40 7.43 8.17 9.31
CA VAL A 40 8.50 7.24 9.64
C VAL A 40 9.78 8.02 9.88
N GLN A 41 10.33 7.85 11.07
CA GLN A 41 11.67 8.31 11.38
C GLN A 41 12.70 7.24 11.03
N MET A 42 13.94 7.66 10.84
CA MET A 42 15.07 6.74 10.60
C MET A 42 16.23 7.08 11.54
N ALA A 43 16.96 6.04 11.89
CA ALA A 43 18.22 6.12 12.60
C ALA A 43 19.20 5.11 11.99
N ARG A 44 20.49 5.44 11.97
CA ARG A 44 21.52 4.50 11.56
C ARG A 44 21.87 3.59 12.74
N LEU A 45 22.00 2.30 12.47
CA LEU A 45 22.59 1.37 13.43
C LEU A 45 24.07 1.71 13.66
N THR A 46 24.52 1.59 14.90
CA THR A 46 25.94 1.75 15.22
C THR A 46 26.76 0.59 14.66
N ASP A 47 28.05 0.80 14.48
CA ASP A 47 28.95 -0.24 13.99
C ASP A 47 29.02 -1.40 14.98
N GLU A 48 28.90 -1.12 16.29
CA GLU A 48 28.85 -2.13 17.36
C GLU A 48 27.58 -2.99 17.26
N GLU A 49 26.44 -2.37 17.00
CA GLU A 49 25.17 -3.08 16.83
C GLU A 49 25.21 -4.00 15.59
N VAL A 50 25.79 -3.52 14.50
CA VAL A 50 25.98 -4.32 13.28
C VAL A 50 26.98 -5.47 13.54
N ALA A 51 28.05 -5.22 14.27
CA ALA A 51 29.02 -6.25 14.65
C ALA A 51 28.40 -7.33 15.55
N GLN A 52 27.37 -6.99 16.34
CA GLN A 52 26.56 -7.93 17.12
C GLN A 52 25.53 -8.70 16.29
N GLY A 53 25.48 -8.48 14.97
CA GLY A 53 24.57 -9.14 14.05
C GLY A 53 23.19 -8.50 13.93
N LYS A 54 22.98 -7.28 14.46
CA LYS A 54 21.73 -6.55 14.23
C LYS A 54 21.57 -6.19 12.76
N LYS A 55 20.38 -6.44 12.24
CA LYS A 55 19.96 -6.08 10.89
C LYS A 55 18.94 -4.96 10.97
N THR A 56 18.60 -4.39 9.83
CA THR A 56 17.56 -3.37 9.73
C THR A 56 16.26 -3.84 10.33
N TYR A 57 15.67 -3.04 11.20
CA TYR A 57 14.39 -3.29 11.84
C TYR A 57 13.59 -2.00 11.99
N VAL A 58 12.30 -2.12 12.20
CA VAL A 58 11.41 -1.02 12.58
C VAL A 58 10.95 -1.22 14.01
N GLU A 59 11.04 -0.16 14.79
CA GLU A 59 10.46 -0.08 16.12
C GLU A 59 9.13 0.66 16.02
N ILE A 60 8.06 0.01 16.47
CA ILE A 60 6.71 0.57 16.49
C ILE A 60 6.31 0.80 17.94
N ASN A 61 5.94 2.05 18.24
CA ASN A 61 5.48 2.44 19.55
C ASN A 61 4.26 3.37 19.39
N GLY A 62 3.07 2.79 19.46
CA GLY A 62 1.84 3.48 19.13
C GLY A 62 1.82 3.94 17.69
N ASP A 63 1.65 5.23 17.47
CA ASP A 63 1.64 5.83 16.12
C ASP A 63 3.05 6.17 15.60
N ARG A 64 4.07 6.01 16.43
CA ARG A 64 5.45 6.30 16.06
C ARG A 64 6.13 5.07 15.48
N ALA A 65 6.72 5.23 14.32
CA ALA A 65 7.55 4.23 13.67
C ALA A 65 8.97 4.77 13.44
N VAL A 66 9.97 4.01 13.87
CA VAL A 66 11.38 4.34 13.68
C VAL A 66 12.06 3.18 12.99
N MET A 67 12.60 3.40 11.79
CA MET A 67 13.46 2.43 11.11
C MET A 67 14.90 2.60 11.58
N HIS A 68 15.49 1.52 12.04
CA HIS A 68 16.91 1.43 12.34
C HIS A 68 17.61 0.72 11.19
N LEU A 69 18.40 1.46 10.43
CA LEU A 69 18.97 1.00 9.17
C LEU A 69 20.45 0.71 9.30
N THR A 70 20.89 -0.39 8.67
CA THR A 70 22.31 -0.56 8.35
C THR A 70 22.75 0.45 7.30
N SER A 71 24.02 0.78 7.23
CA SER A 71 24.54 1.78 6.28
C SER A 71 24.33 1.40 4.81
N ASP A 72 24.25 0.13 4.51
CA ASP A 72 24.09 -0.44 3.17
C ASP A 72 22.62 -0.71 2.76
N PHE A 73 21.69 -0.50 3.69
CA PHE A 73 20.28 -0.77 3.42
C PHE A 73 19.74 0.17 2.34
N LYS A 74 19.08 -0.41 1.36
CA LYS A 74 18.50 0.30 0.22
C LYS A 74 16.99 0.28 0.32
N ILE A 75 16.38 1.46 0.25
CA ILE A 75 14.94 1.65 0.15
C ILE A 75 14.60 1.75 -1.34
N GLU A 76 13.63 0.98 -1.80
CA GLU A 76 13.11 1.15 -3.15
C GLU A 76 12.41 2.51 -3.25
N TYR A 77 12.85 3.33 -4.20
CA TYR A 77 12.25 4.64 -4.43
C TYR A 77 11.33 4.58 -5.64
N VAL A 78 10.04 4.73 -5.40
CA VAL A 78 9.03 4.84 -6.46
C VAL A 78 8.79 6.30 -6.78
N HIS A 79 9.27 6.73 -7.93
CA HIS A 79 9.12 8.09 -8.45
C HIS A 79 7.94 8.17 -9.40
N ASN A 80 7.04 9.12 -9.13
CA ASN A 80 5.85 9.34 -9.93
C ASN A 80 6.04 10.60 -10.79
N VAL A 81 6.07 10.40 -12.09
CA VAL A 81 6.06 11.52 -13.06
C VAL A 81 4.63 11.98 -13.24
N THR A 82 4.37 13.24 -12.94
CA THR A 82 3.05 13.83 -12.99
C THR A 82 2.95 14.86 -14.10
N GLU A 83 1.80 14.93 -14.76
CA GLU A 83 1.44 15.99 -15.71
C GLU A 83 0.13 16.65 -15.30
N THR A 84 0.05 17.95 -15.51
CA THR A 84 -1.21 18.68 -15.34
C THR A 84 -1.94 18.72 -16.67
N ARG A 85 -3.13 18.15 -16.70
CA ARG A 85 -4.02 18.12 -17.88
C ARG A 85 -5.30 18.86 -17.55
N THR A 86 -5.92 19.41 -18.57
CA THR A 86 -7.27 19.98 -18.45
C THR A 86 -8.27 18.89 -18.81
N ASP A 87 -9.18 18.60 -17.90
CA ASP A 87 -10.28 17.66 -18.17
C ASP A 87 -11.18 18.28 -19.26
N PRO A 88 -11.34 17.61 -20.41
CA PRO A 88 -12.13 18.12 -21.51
C PRO A 88 -13.64 18.20 -21.20
N GLN A 89 -14.09 17.47 -20.18
CA GLN A 89 -15.51 17.47 -19.80
C GLN A 89 -15.86 18.56 -18.79
N THR A 90 -14.94 18.82 -17.86
CA THR A 90 -15.19 19.75 -16.75
C THR A 90 -14.42 21.06 -16.88
N GLY A 91 -13.40 21.13 -17.75
CA GLY A 91 -12.51 22.28 -17.88
C GLY A 91 -11.56 22.47 -16.69
N GLN A 92 -11.59 21.58 -15.71
CA GLN A 92 -10.75 21.66 -14.53
C GLN A 92 -9.34 21.13 -14.80
N ARG A 93 -8.37 21.74 -14.16
CA ARG A 93 -7.00 21.22 -14.18
C ARG A 93 -6.88 20.04 -13.22
N GLU A 94 -6.37 18.94 -13.71
CA GLU A 94 -6.13 17.72 -12.98
C GLU A 94 -4.67 17.29 -13.13
N THR A 95 -4.05 16.94 -12.02
CA THR A 95 -2.71 16.34 -12.06
C THR A 95 -2.83 14.82 -12.06
N VAL A 96 -2.25 14.22 -13.08
CA VAL A 96 -2.28 12.77 -13.28
C VAL A 96 -0.88 12.19 -13.24
N ILE A 97 -0.74 10.99 -12.70
CA ILE A 97 0.50 10.22 -12.78
C ILE A 97 0.56 9.57 -14.15
N VAL A 98 1.50 9.99 -14.97
CA VAL A 98 1.65 9.46 -16.34
C VAL A 98 2.63 8.31 -16.42
N ARG A 99 3.58 8.24 -15.51
CA ARG A 99 4.59 7.20 -15.45
C ARG A 99 5.12 7.03 -14.03
N GLN A 100 5.43 5.80 -13.68
CA GLN A 100 6.18 5.46 -12.47
C GLN A 100 7.55 4.93 -12.86
N GLN A 101 8.55 5.35 -12.13
CA GLN A 101 9.93 4.88 -12.23
C GLN A 101 10.34 4.39 -10.85
N SER A 102 11.13 3.32 -10.80
CA SER A 102 11.69 2.84 -9.56
C SER A 102 13.22 2.87 -9.60
N GLY A 103 13.79 3.13 -8.45
CA GLY A 103 15.21 3.12 -8.20
C GLY A 103 15.47 2.75 -6.76
N PHE A 104 16.69 2.96 -6.29
CA PHE A 104 17.06 2.69 -4.91
C PHE A 104 17.63 3.91 -4.23
N TRP A 105 17.29 4.04 -2.96
CA TRP A 105 17.79 5.08 -2.08
C TRP A 105 18.43 4.46 -0.85
N ALA A 106 19.71 4.75 -0.64
CA ALA A 106 20.48 4.32 0.51
C ALA A 106 20.81 5.54 1.37
N PRO A 107 19.97 5.88 2.37
CA PRO A 107 20.09 7.15 3.10
C PRO A 107 21.40 7.30 3.87
N PHE A 108 21.98 6.20 4.33
CA PHE A 108 23.18 6.19 5.14
C PHE A 108 24.40 5.62 4.44
N ALA A 109 24.34 5.37 3.15
CA ALA A 109 25.49 4.96 2.37
C ALA A 109 26.40 6.13 2.02
N GLY A 110 27.68 5.87 1.99
CA GLY A 110 28.73 6.82 1.61
C GLY A 110 29.27 7.65 2.76
N ALA A 111 30.50 8.13 2.57
CA ALA A 111 31.25 8.89 3.58
C ALA A 111 30.61 10.25 3.92
N LEU A 112 29.86 10.85 2.99
CA LEU A 112 29.25 12.15 3.17
C LEU A 112 28.07 12.16 4.15
N ALA A 113 27.36 11.03 4.27
CA ALA A 113 26.23 10.94 5.18
C ALA A 113 26.67 11.02 6.66
N GLY A 114 27.84 10.49 6.97
CA GLY A 114 28.39 10.50 8.33
C GLY A 114 29.02 11.83 8.75
N GLN A 115 29.59 12.58 7.81
CA GLN A 115 30.33 13.81 8.13
C GLN A 115 29.44 15.00 8.47
N ALA A 116 28.25 15.07 7.88
CA ALA A 116 27.36 16.22 8.08
C ALA A 116 26.58 16.19 9.42
N LEU A 117 26.30 15.00 9.93
CA LEU A 117 25.47 14.82 11.12
C LEU A 117 26.19 14.16 12.30
N GLY A 118 27.33 13.51 12.06
CA GLY A 118 28.08 12.82 13.11
C GLY A 118 27.20 11.85 13.93
N SER A 119 27.24 11.99 15.24
CA SER A 119 26.44 11.14 16.16
C SER A 119 24.92 11.32 16.03
N LEU A 120 24.44 12.39 15.38
CA LEU A 120 23.00 12.62 15.20
C LEU A 120 22.36 11.59 14.26
N LEU A 121 23.14 10.89 13.43
CA LEU A 121 22.65 9.80 12.57
C LEU A 121 22.08 8.63 13.36
N PHE A 122 22.57 8.40 14.57
CA PHE A 122 22.14 7.31 15.44
C PHE A 122 20.85 7.62 16.20
N ALA A 123 20.43 8.90 16.23
CA ALA A 123 19.18 9.31 16.81
C ALA A 123 18.05 9.31 15.77
N PRO A 124 16.83 8.94 16.15
CA PRO A 124 15.68 8.99 15.25
C PRO A 124 15.42 10.41 14.73
N ARG A 125 15.36 10.53 13.40
CA ARG A 125 15.08 11.79 12.70
C ARG A 125 14.27 11.53 11.44
N TYR A 126 13.67 12.60 10.93
CA TYR A 126 13.02 12.60 9.63
C TYR A 126 14.04 12.87 8.53
N TYR A 127 13.95 12.11 7.46
CA TYR A 127 14.78 12.28 6.26
C TYR A 127 13.90 12.38 5.02
N VAL A 128 14.26 13.30 4.14
CA VAL A 128 13.65 13.44 2.83
C VAL A 128 14.68 12.96 1.80
N PRO A 129 14.30 12.06 0.88
CA PRO A 129 15.22 11.60 -0.16
C PRO A 129 15.75 12.76 -0.99
N PRO A 130 16.97 12.64 -1.56
CA PRO A 130 17.46 13.57 -2.59
C PRO A 130 16.56 13.53 -3.83
N VAL A 131 16.81 14.44 -4.77
CA VAL A 131 16.15 14.43 -6.08
C VAL A 131 16.38 13.10 -6.77
N TYR A 132 15.29 12.51 -7.25
CA TYR A 132 15.33 11.22 -7.95
C TYR A 132 16.23 11.29 -9.19
N GLN A 133 17.08 10.29 -9.35
CA GLN A 133 17.94 10.13 -10.52
C GLN A 133 17.75 8.70 -11.06
N PRO A 134 17.33 8.55 -12.33
CA PRO A 134 17.12 7.23 -12.92
C PRO A 134 18.44 6.48 -13.11
N GLY A 135 18.43 5.17 -12.86
CA GLY A 135 19.57 4.29 -13.11
C GLY A 135 20.72 4.40 -12.11
N VAL A 136 20.59 5.18 -11.05
CA VAL A 136 21.61 5.37 -10.03
C VAL A 136 21.02 5.06 -8.64
N VAL A 137 21.82 4.43 -7.78
CA VAL A 137 21.48 4.35 -6.36
C VAL A 137 21.70 5.72 -5.74
N ILE A 138 20.63 6.33 -5.25
CA ILE A 138 20.68 7.63 -4.60
C ILE A 138 21.21 7.45 -3.19
N THR A 139 22.26 8.17 -2.82
CA THR A 139 22.87 8.10 -1.49
C THR A 139 22.64 9.40 -0.72
N GLY A 140 22.61 9.29 0.61
CA GLY A 140 22.42 10.43 1.48
C GLY A 140 20.96 10.90 1.55
N TYR A 141 20.77 12.16 1.86
CA TYR A 141 19.45 12.77 2.08
C TYR A 141 19.39 14.18 1.49
N GLY A 142 18.20 14.57 1.04
CA GLY A 142 17.93 15.92 0.54
C GLY A 142 17.62 16.91 1.65
N GLY A 143 16.99 16.43 2.70
CA GLY A 143 16.70 17.17 3.93
C GLY A 143 16.60 16.24 5.13
N TYR A 144 16.80 16.77 6.30
CA TYR A 144 16.71 16.07 7.57
C TYR A 144 16.25 17.01 8.69
N GLY A 145 15.71 16.46 9.76
CA GLY A 145 15.30 17.25 10.91
C GLY A 145 14.68 16.41 12.02
N SER A 146 14.49 17.04 13.17
CA SER A 146 13.76 16.46 14.30
C SER A 146 12.25 16.37 14.05
N THR A 147 11.74 17.17 13.11
CA THR A 147 10.38 17.12 12.60
C THR A 147 10.40 16.98 11.08
N TYR A 148 9.32 16.41 10.53
CA TYR A 148 9.16 16.31 9.06
C TYR A 148 9.20 17.69 8.39
N ARG A 149 8.59 18.69 9.03
CA ARG A 149 8.60 20.08 8.54
C ARG A 149 10.02 20.63 8.41
N GLU A 150 10.87 20.38 9.40
CA GLU A 150 12.27 20.81 9.38
C GLU A 150 13.02 20.12 8.23
N ALA A 151 12.83 18.83 8.05
CA ALA A 151 13.43 18.08 6.94
C ALA A 151 13.00 18.64 5.59
N VAL A 152 11.71 18.95 5.41
CA VAL A 152 11.18 19.58 4.20
C VAL A 152 11.77 20.97 3.97
N ASN A 153 11.88 21.80 5.00
CA ASN A 153 12.44 23.14 4.89
C ASN A 153 13.92 23.10 4.44
N ARG A 154 14.70 22.16 4.98
CA ARG A 154 16.10 21.96 4.58
C ARG A 154 16.21 21.47 3.14
N TYR A 155 15.33 20.58 2.71
CA TYR A 155 15.24 20.16 1.32
C TYR A 155 14.94 21.36 0.40
N GLN A 156 13.95 22.17 0.77
CA GLN A 156 13.54 23.32 -0.01
C GLN A 156 14.63 24.40 -0.10
N THR A 157 15.37 24.61 0.98
CA THR A 157 16.54 25.51 0.97
C THR A 157 17.63 24.99 0.03
N ARG A 158 17.84 23.69 -0.02
CA ARG A 158 18.88 23.07 -0.84
C ARG A 158 18.54 23.07 -2.32
N TYR A 159 17.29 22.76 -2.68
CA TYR A 159 16.87 22.53 -4.07
C TYR A 159 15.99 23.65 -4.63
N ASN A 160 15.65 24.68 -3.86
CA ASN A 160 14.74 25.77 -4.22
C ASN A 160 13.35 25.30 -4.68
N GLN A 161 12.94 24.13 -4.25
CA GLN A 161 11.64 23.54 -4.56
C GLN A 161 11.23 22.56 -3.46
N PRO A 162 9.93 22.41 -3.20
CA PRO A 162 9.47 21.43 -2.23
C PRO A 162 9.72 20.00 -2.71
N PRO A 163 9.87 19.04 -1.80
CA PRO A 163 9.97 17.62 -2.16
C PRO A 163 8.78 17.18 -3.01
N PRO A 164 8.97 16.19 -3.92
CA PRO A 164 7.89 15.66 -4.74
C PRO A 164 6.66 15.24 -3.94
N ALA A 165 6.84 14.55 -2.82
CA ALA A 165 5.75 14.13 -1.95
C ALA A 165 4.92 15.30 -1.41
N VAL A 166 5.57 16.40 -1.02
CA VAL A 166 4.88 17.61 -0.53
C VAL A 166 4.12 18.29 -1.66
N ARG A 167 4.76 18.47 -2.82
CA ARG A 167 4.13 19.04 -3.99
C ARG A 167 2.93 18.23 -4.47
N ASN A 168 3.07 16.92 -4.52
CA ASN A 168 1.99 16.03 -4.93
C ASN A 168 0.82 16.06 -3.94
N ARG A 169 1.08 16.10 -2.63
CA ARG A 169 0.04 16.26 -1.61
C ARG A 169 -0.69 17.59 -1.72
N GLN A 170 0.02 18.68 -2.01
CA GLN A 170 -0.61 20.00 -2.24
C GLN A 170 -1.50 19.96 -3.46
N THR A 171 -1.03 19.36 -4.56
CA THR A 171 -1.82 19.18 -5.77
C THR A 171 -3.08 18.35 -5.49
N PHE A 172 -2.95 17.27 -4.72
CA PHE A 172 -4.10 16.48 -4.31
C PHE A 172 -5.14 17.28 -3.51
N ARG A 173 -4.70 18.18 -2.63
CA ARG A 173 -5.62 19.04 -1.85
C ARG A 173 -6.31 20.07 -2.72
N THR A 174 -5.66 20.59 -3.75
CA THR A 174 -6.18 21.67 -4.61
C THR A 174 -7.03 21.15 -5.75
N THR A 175 -6.65 20.01 -6.34
CA THR A 175 -7.33 19.44 -7.51
C THR A 175 -8.24 18.25 -7.16
N GLY A 176 -8.17 17.77 -5.93
CA GLY A 176 -8.97 16.66 -5.40
C GLY A 176 -8.51 15.27 -5.83
N ARG A 177 -7.62 15.11 -6.81
CA ARG A 177 -7.19 13.79 -7.26
C ARG A 177 -5.83 13.76 -7.91
N LEU A 178 -4.96 12.86 -7.43
CA LEU A 178 -3.87 12.27 -8.17
C LEU A 178 -4.38 10.96 -8.78
N ARG A 179 -4.52 10.89 -10.09
CA ARG A 179 -4.91 9.65 -10.77
C ARG A 179 -3.68 8.86 -11.18
N SER A 180 -3.67 7.59 -10.84
CA SER A 180 -2.69 6.63 -11.33
C SER A 180 -3.02 6.19 -12.76
N PRO A 181 -2.05 5.85 -13.62
CA PRO A 181 -2.32 5.34 -14.98
C PRO A 181 -3.22 4.10 -15.00
N SER A 182 -3.22 3.31 -13.92
CA SER A 182 -4.11 2.17 -13.76
C SER A 182 -5.57 2.57 -13.58
N ASP A 183 -5.84 3.75 -13.03
CA ASP A 183 -7.20 4.21 -12.77
C ASP A 183 -7.89 4.74 -14.05
N SER A 184 -7.09 5.13 -15.04
CA SER A 184 -7.60 5.57 -16.35
C SER A 184 -8.29 4.45 -17.14
N ARG A 185 -8.02 3.19 -16.82
CA ARG A 185 -8.72 2.04 -17.41
C ARG A 185 -10.06 1.74 -16.76
N SER A 186 -10.28 2.26 -15.56
CA SER A 186 -11.51 2.06 -14.80
C SER A 186 -12.61 3.07 -15.17
N THR A 187 -12.28 4.12 -15.88
CA THR A 187 -13.24 5.13 -16.34
C THR A 187 -13.83 4.85 -17.71
N THR A 188 -13.74 3.61 -18.19
CA THR A 188 -14.72 3.17 -19.17
C THR A 188 -16.04 3.09 -18.41
N ILE A 189 -16.70 4.22 -18.31
CA ILE A 189 -18.12 4.26 -17.99
C ILE A 189 -18.77 3.33 -18.97
N ARG A 190 -19.09 2.13 -18.53
CA ARG A 190 -20.17 1.39 -19.16
C ARG A 190 -21.34 2.36 -19.11
N ARG A 191 -21.58 3.05 -20.20
CA ARG A 191 -22.87 3.62 -20.44
C ARG A 191 -23.82 2.43 -20.47
N THR A 192 -24.32 2.08 -19.32
CA THR A 192 -25.56 1.35 -19.25
C THR A 192 -26.56 2.24 -19.98
N PRO A 193 -27.24 1.73 -21.02
CA PRO A 193 -28.28 2.48 -21.63
C PRO A 193 -29.21 2.91 -20.50
N SER A 194 -29.40 4.20 -20.38
CA SER A 194 -30.29 4.78 -19.39
C SER A 194 -31.68 4.26 -19.70
N ASN A 195 -32.05 3.21 -19.01
CA ASN A 195 -33.44 2.84 -18.93
C ASN A 195 -34.09 3.92 -18.07
N THR A 196 -34.69 4.90 -18.72
CA THR A 196 -35.27 6.09 -18.15
C THR A 196 -36.37 5.81 -17.10
N ASN A 197 -36.61 4.54 -16.81
CA ASN A 197 -37.63 4.08 -15.85
C ASN A 197 -37.03 3.46 -14.57
N ARG A 198 -35.72 3.52 -14.38
CA ARG A 198 -35.15 3.18 -13.09
C ARG A 198 -35.00 4.42 -12.27
N SER A 199 -35.81 4.55 -11.26
CA SER A 199 -35.58 5.46 -10.16
C SER A 199 -34.19 5.17 -9.62
N THR A 200 -33.24 6.06 -9.85
CA THR A 200 -31.97 6.06 -9.17
C THR A 200 -32.27 6.28 -7.71
N GLY A 201 -32.10 5.29 -6.89
CA GLY A 201 -32.49 5.24 -5.49
C GLY A 201 -31.73 6.16 -4.55
N SER A 202 -31.55 7.40 -4.90
CA SER A 202 -31.24 8.46 -3.96
C SER A 202 -32.54 9.13 -3.52
N GLY A 203 -33.48 8.33 -3.15
CA GLY A 203 -34.73 8.78 -2.63
C GLY A 203 -34.63 9.08 -1.17
N TYR A 204 -34.11 10.20 -0.84
CA TYR A 204 -34.49 10.84 0.39
C TYR A 204 -35.97 11.20 0.27
N GLY A 205 -36.85 10.37 0.89
CA GLY A 205 -38.20 10.73 1.21
C GLY A 205 -39.05 11.27 0.05
N SER A 206 -38.89 10.71 -1.13
CA SER A 206 -39.97 10.96 -2.09
C SER A 206 -41.13 10.11 -1.66
N SER A 207 -42.14 10.79 -1.09
CA SER A 207 -43.48 10.30 -0.86
C SER A 207 -44.14 9.80 -2.14
N ARG A 208 -43.38 9.57 -3.17
CA ARG A 208 -43.73 9.06 -4.48
C ARG A 208 -43.17 7.68 -4.77
N LEU A 209 -42.76 6.96 -3.75
CA LEU A 209 -42.78 5.52 -3.90
C LEU A 209 -44.23 5.15 -4.11
N ARG A 210 -44.65 5.21 -5.33
CA ARG A 210 -45.89 4.56 -5.74
C ARG A 210 -45.72 3.13 -5.32
N THR A 211 -46.44 2.77 -4.30
CA THR A 211 -46.77 1.39 -4.08
C THR A 211 -47.26 0.88 -5.41
N SER A 212 -46.44 0.13 -6.08
CA SER A 212 -46.86 -0.73 -7.17
C SER A 212 -47.62 -1.89 -6.53
N GLY A 213 -48.69 -1.53 -5.88
CA GLY A 213 -49.58 -2.41 -5.21
C GLY A 213 -50.86 -2.50 -5.96
N LYS A 214 -50.81 -3.07 -7.11
CA LYS A 214 -51.94 -3.76 -7.71
C LYS A 214 -51.36 -4.89 -8.54
N SER A 215 -50.81 -5.84 -7.88
CA SER A 215 -50.76 -7.20 -8.40
C SER A 215 -52.18 -7.75 -8.19
N ASN A 216 -52.87 -7.93 -9.23
CA ASN A 216 -54.09 -8.75 -9.27
C ASN A 216 -53.73 -10.12 -8.71
N PRO A 217 -54.51 -10.66 -7.80
CA PRO A 217 -54.34 -12.05 -7.41
C PRO A 217 -54.97 -12.90 -8.49
N SER A 218 -54.17 -13.39 -9.40
CA SER A 218 -54.58 -14.53 -10.19
C SER A 218 -54.49 -15.76 -9.31
N ARG A 219 -55.65 -16.17 -8.88
CA ARG A 219 -55.89 -17.48 -8.29
C ARG A 219 -55.46 -18.53 -9.33
N THR A 220 -54.52 -19.32 -8.97
CA THR A 220 -54.41 -20.68 -9.51
C THR A 220 -54.19 -21.61 -8.34
N ASN A 221 -55.23 -22.33 -8.09
CA ASN A 221 -55.23 -23.54 -7.25
C ASN A 221 -54.21 -24.53 -7.81
N SER A 222 -53.38 -25.02 -6.98
CA SER A 222 -52.67 -26.25 -7.22
C SER A 222 -52.76 -27.12 -6.01
N PRO A 223 -53.27 -28.34 -6.15
CA PRO A 223 -53.36 -29.26 -5.02
C PRO A 223 -52.00 -29.92 -4.75
N SER A 224 -51.72 -29.94 -3.50
CA SER A 224 -50.73 -30.78 -2.89
C SER A 224 -50.87 -32.22 -3.29
N ARG A 225 -49.79 -32.86 -3.70
CA ARG A 225 -49.67 -34.32 -3.59
C ARG A 225 -48.40 -34.64 -2.85
N PHE A 226 -48.66 -35.15 -1.67
CA PHE A 226 -47.76 -35.99 -0.91
C PHE A 226 -47.36 -37.21 -1.71
N GLY A 227 -46.10 -37.52 -1.70
CA GLY A 227 -45.55 -38.77 -2.20
C GLY A 227 -44.33 -39.13 -1.40
N SER A 228 -44.56 -39.77 -0.31
CA SER A 228 -43.56 -40.51 0.45
C SER A 228 -43.07 -41.69 -0.37
N GLY A 229 -41.74 -41.84 -0.43
CA GLY A 229 -41.10 -42.97 -1.05
C GLY A 229 -39.72 -43.19 -0.45
N SER A 230 -39.75 -43.87 0.66
CA SER A 230 -38.60 -44.50 1.28
C SER A 230 -38.07 -45.67 0.45
N ARG A 231 -36.81 -46.00 0.71
CA ARG A 231 -36.04 -47.25 0.44
C ARG A 231 -34.90 -47.01 -0.53
N SER A 232 -33.73 -47.47 -0.32
CA SER A 232 -33.09 -48.38 0.63
C SER A 232 -31.62 -48.46 0.22
N ARG A 233 -30.77 -48.61 1.21
CA ARG A 233 -29.40 -49.12 1.04
C ARG A 233 -29.43 -50.55 0.49
N PRO A 234 -28.38 -51.02 -0.16
CA PRO A 234 -27.41 -51.88 0.51
C PRO A 234 -25.95 -51.57 0.13
N SER A 235 -25.09 -51.56 1.01
CA SER A 235 -24.05 -52.37 1.63
C SER A 235 -23.41 -53.45 0.75
N ARG A 236 -22.09 -53.58 0.97
CA ARG A 236 -21.15 -54.70 0.68
C ARG A 236 -20.52 -54.66 -0.72
N SER A 237 -19.26 -54.96 -0.82
CA SER A 237 -18.31 -55.87 -0.13
C SER A 237 -16.88 -55.55 -0.58
N THR A 238 -15.94 -55.54 0.35
CA THR A 238 -14.93 -56.55 0.57
C THR A 238 -14.09 -57.01 -0.60
N GLY A 239 -12.80 -56.97 -0.42
CA GLY A 239 -11.76 -57.73 -1.07
C GLY A 239 -10.59 -56.78 -1.39
N GLY A 240 -9.45 -56.89 -0.92
CA GLY A 240 -8.74 -57.97 -0.27
C GLY A 240 -7.36 -58.07 -0.88
N PHE A 241 -6.37 -58.09 0.00
CA PHE A 241 -5.10 -58.77 -0.12
C PHE A 241 -4.08 -58.37 -1.21
N GLY A 242 -2.85 -58.21 -0.71
CA GLY A 242 -1.62 -58.64 -1.28
C GLY A 242 -0.51 -57.58 -1.08
N SER A 243 0.23 -57.55 -0.03
CA SER A 243 1.32 -58.43 0.41
C SER A 243 2.57 -58.32 -0.45
N SER A 244 3.63 -57.87 0.24
CA SER A 244 5.03 -58.32 0.14
C SER A 244 5.90 -57.84 -1.00
N GLY A 245 7.08 -57.38 -0.57
CA GLY A 245 8.25 -57.31 -1.41
C GLY A 245 9.42 -56.47 -0.83
N VAL A 246 9.95 -56.94 0.27
CA VAL A 246 11.32 -56.80 0.76
C VAL A 246 12.37 -57.06 -0.32
N ARG A 247 13.42 -56.21 -0.39
CA ARG A 247 14.87 -56.53 -0.55
C ARG A 247 15.61 -55.23 -0.85
N ARG A 248 16.41 -54.72 0.06
CA ARG A 248 17.82 -54.95 0.47
C ARG A 248 18.80 -55.10 -0.67
N ARG A 249 19.91 -54.36 -0.47
CA ARG A 249 21.28 -54.41 -0.98
C ARG A 249 21.50 -53.49 -2.19
N ARG A 250 22.52 -52.70 -2.18
CA ARG A 250 23.84 -52.58 -1.51
C ARG A 250 24.19 -51.13 -1.43
#